data_24e25d2d7b7d6695fed1bd964b81291a
#
_entry.id   24e25d2d7b7d6695fed1bd964b81291a
#
_cell.length_a   1.000
_cell.length_b   1.000
_cell.length_c   1.000
_cell.angle_alpha   90.00
_cell.angle_beta   90.00
_cell.angle_gamma   90.00
#
_symmetry.space_group_name_H-M   'P 1'
#
loop_
_entity.id
_entity.type
_entity.pdbx_description
1 polymer ?
#
loop_
_entity_poly.entity_id
_entity_poly.type
_entity_poly.pdbx_seq_one_letter_code
_entity_poly.pdbx_strand_id
1 'polypeptide(L)'
;GYKVCLFPSAWVYHKRRTDWRKFFRQVYNSGIARINLYKKYPDSLKLVHLLPAVFTLGVFFFLVGSLFCTWSLLPLGLFSLLIFVDSSIQNKSLKIGFLSIIASFIQLIGYGCGFLDAAWNRLVLKKEEFSAFQKTFYK
;
A
#
# COMPACT_ATOMS: atom_id res chain seq x y z
N GLY A 1 22.82 4.16 25.23
CA GLY A 1 21.95 3.47 24.26
C GLY A 1 20.77 2.82 24.95
N TYR A 2 19.59 2.88 24.34
CA TYR A 2 18.40 2.24 24.88
C TYR A 2 18.48 0.72 24.67
N LYS A 3 18.10 -0.04 25.71
CA LYS A 3 18.02 -1.51 25.62
C LYS A 3 16.59 -1.90 25.24
N VAL A 4 16.45 -2.78 24.25
CA VAL A 4 15.17 -3.37 23.87
C VAL A 4 15.12 -4.78 24.42
N CYS A 5 14.02 -5.12 25.13
CA CYS A 5 13.81 -6.42 25.73
C CYS A 5 12.54 -7.05 25.15
N LEU A 6 12.63 -8.32 24.77
CA LEU A 6 11.47 -9.12 24.33
C LEU A 6 10.95 -9.93 25.53
N PHE A 7 9.67 -9.80 25.83
CA PHE A 7 8.99 -10.61 26.86
C PHE A 7 8.14 -11.69 26.16
N PRO A 8 8.59 -12.93 26.07
CA PRO A 8 7.88 -14.01 25.36
C PRO A 8 6.50 -14.32 25.95
N SER A 9 6.30 -14.04 27.24
CA SER A 9 5.03 -14.23 27.93
C SER A 9 4.01 -13.11 27.70
N ALA A 10 4.44 -11.96 27.15
CA ALA A 10 3.56 -10.84 26.84
C ALA A 10 3.05 -10.95 25.41
N TRP A 11 1.95 -11.65 25.22
CA TRP A 11 1.29 -11.83 23.93
C TRP A 11 -0.15 -11.34 23.97
N VAL A 12 -0.65 -10.89 22.83
CA VAL A 12 -2.02 -10.38 22.68
C VAL A 12 -2.66 -10.94 21.41
N TYR A 13 -3.96 -11.22 21.49
CA TYR A 13 -4.73 -11.51 20.29
C TYR A 13 -5.00 -10.23 19.51
N HIS A 14 -4.51 -10.15 18.29
CA HIS A 14 -4.78 -9.03 17.41
C HIS A 14 -5.75 -9.45 16.29
N LYS A 15 -6.99 -8.97 16.35
CA LYS A 15 -7.96 -9.18 15.28
C LYS A 15 -7.58 -8.32 14.08
N ARG A 16 -7.16 -8.96 13.00
CA ARG A 16 -6.87 -8.25 11.74
C ARG A 16 -8.12 -7.57 11.18
N ARG A 17 -7.92 -6.48 10.47
CA ARG A 17 -9.01 -5.76 9.80
C ARG A 17 -9.53 -6.61 8.64
N THR A 18 -10.84 -6.87 8.63
CA THR A 18 -11.52 -7.66 7.59
C THR A 18 -12.30 -6.77 6.61
N ASP A 19 -12.35 -5.47 6.86
CA ASP A 19 -13.05 -4.48 6.06
C ASP A 19 -12.10 -3.84 5.04
N TRP A 20 -12.46 -3.85 3.76
CA TRP A 20 -11.66 -3.31 2.65
C TRP A 20 -11.36 -1.81 2.80
N ARG A 21 -12.32 -1.02 3.32
CA ARG A 21 -12.12 0.43 3.55
C ARG A 21 -11.08 0.67 4.64
N LYS A 22 -11.15 -0.10 5.73
CA LYS A 22 -10.17 -0.01 6.82
C LYS A 22 -8.80 -0.48 6.36
N PHE A 23 -8.74 -1.50 5.52
CA PHE A 23 -7.50 -1.98 4.92
C PHE A 23 -6.90 -0.92 3.99
N PHE A 24 -7.68 -0.36 3.05
CA PHE A 24 -7.22 0.73 2.18
C PHE A 24 -6.69 1.91 2.98
N ARG A 25 -7.44 2.39 4.00
CA ARG A 25 -6.99 3.49 4.86
C ARG A 25 -5.68 3.17 5.59
N GLN A 26 -5.49 1.93 6.01
CA GLN A 26 -4.25 1.50 6.66
C GLN A 26 -3.06 1.59 5.71
N VAL A 27 -3.17 1.03 4.51
CA VAL A 27 -2.06 1.05 3.54
C VAL A 27 -1.80 2.45 2.99
N TYR A 28 -2.84 3.25 2.81
CA TYR A 28 -2.72 4.66 2.45
C TYR A 28 -1.90 5.45 3.49
N ASN A 29 -2.22 5.27 4.78
CA ASN A 29 -1.43 5.88 5.85
C ASN A 29 0.00 5.37 5.91
N SER A 30 0.26 4.13 5.53
CA SER A 30 1.61 3.59 5.43
C SER A 30 2.43 4.32 4.35
N GLY A 31 1.78 4.69 3.24
CA GLY A 31 2.38 5.54 2.20
C GLY A 31 2.72 6.94 2.72
N ILE A 32 1.77 7.59 3.42
CA ILE A 32 2.01 8.90 4.05
C ILE A 32 3.16 8.84 5.06
N ALA A 33 3.12 7.84 5.95
CA ALA A 33 4.13 7.67 7.00
C ALA A 33 5.54 7.52 6.41
N ARG A 34 5.68 6.92 5.23
CA ARG A 34 6.97 6.77 4.55
C ARG A 34 7.60 8.12 4.18
N ILE A 35 6.80 9.04 3.66
CA ILE A 35 7.27 10.40 3.32
C ILE A 35 7.56 11.22 4.58
N ASN A 36 6.72 11.10 5.62
CA ASN A 36 6.97 11.75 6.91
C ASN A 36 8.27 11.26 7.52
N LEU A 37 8.54 9.94 7.46
CA LEU A 37 9.79 9.36 7.94
C LEU A 37 10.99 9.82 7.10
N TYR A 38 10.88 9.85 5.78
CA TYR A 38 11.91 10.36 4.88
C TYR A 38 12.28 11.80 5.21
N LYS A 39 11.29 12.65 5.48
CA LYS A 39 11.54 14.06 5.81
C LYS A 39 12.30 14.23 7.13
N LYS A 40 12.11 13.29 8.07
CA LYS A 40 12.82 13.26 9.36
C LYS A 40 14.18 12.56 9.26
N TYR A 41 14.26 11.51 8.46
CA TYR A 41 15.45 10.67 8.27
C TYR A 41 15.61 10.36 6.76
N PRO A 42 16.38 11.19 6.01
CA PRO A 42 16.49 11.06 4.56
C PRO A 42 16.97 9.68 4.09
N ASP A 43 17.87 9.05 4.83
CA ASP A 43 18.42 7.71 4.50
C ASP A 43 17.40 6.56 4.67
N SER A 44 16.22 6.85 5.23
CA SER A 44 15.17 5.84 5.44
C SER A 44 14.44 5.44 4.16
N LEU A 45 14.51 6.24 3.10
CA LEU A 45 13.81 5.98 1.84
C LEU A 45 14.66 5.10 0.93
N LYS A 46 14.13 3.91 0.62
CA LYS A 46 14.77 2.96 -0.31
C LYS A 46 13.94 2.86 -1.60
N LEU A 47 14.55 2.44 -2.70
CA LEU A 47 13.87 2.29 -4.00
C LEU A 47 12.61 1.40 -3.92
N VAL A 48 12.64 0.35 -3.11
CA VAL A 48 11.48 -0.53 -2.90
C VAL A 48 10.22 0.21 -2.41
N HIS A 49 10.40 1.32 -1.69
CA HIS A 49 9.27 2.13 -1.20
C HIS A 49 8.59 2.96 -2.30
N LEU A 50 9.25 3.15 -3.44
CA LEU A 50 8.71 3.85 -4.60
C LEU A 50 7.86 2.94 -5.48
N LEU A 51 8.08 1.61 -5.44
CA LEU A 51 7.42 0.65 -6.32
C LEU A 51 5.89 0.76 -6.31
N PRO A 52 5.19 0.89 -5.15
CA PRO A 52 3.74 1.03 -5.15
C PRO A 52 3.27 2.35 -5.79
N ALA A 53 4.05 3.43 -5.67
CA ALA A 53 3.72 4.70 -6.32
C ALA A 53 3.88 4.59 -7.84
N VAL A 54 4.97 3.97 -8.31
CA VAL A 54 5.19 3.68 -9.74
C VAL A 54 4.08 2.76 -10.29
N PHE A 55 3.71 1.72 -9.54
CA PHE A 55 2.61 0.83 -9.90
C PHE A 55 1.28 1.61 -10.04
N THR A 56 0.98 2.49 -9.09
CA THR A 56 -0.26 3.30 -9.11
C THR A 56 -0.31 4.21 -10.35
N LEU A 57 0.80 4.87 -10.67
CA LEU A 57 0.91 5.68 -11.88
C LEU A 57 0.82 4.82 -13.15
N GLY A 58 1.44 3.63 -13.14
CA GLY A 58 1.35 2.66 -14.23
C GLY A 58 -0.09 2.19 -14.47
N VAL A 59 -0.83 1.85 -13.40
CA VAL A 59 -2.26 1.48 -13.51
C VAL A 59 -3.06 2.60 -14.15
N PHE A 60 -2.87 3.84 -13.67
CA PHE A 60 -3.54 5.00 -14.26
C PHE A 60 -3.20 5.17 -15.75
N PHE A 61 -1.91 5.08 -16.11
CA PHE A 61 -1.44 5.18 -17.49
C PHE A 61 -2.03 4.08 -18.39
N PHE A 62 -2.05 2.82 -17.92
CA PHE A 62 -2.61 1.72 -18.69
C PHE A 62 -4.13 1.83 -18.86
N LEU A 63 -4.85 2.33 -17.84
CA LEU A 63 -6.30 2.58 -17.95
C LEU A 63 -6.60 3.70 -18.96
N VAL A 64 -5.86 4.81 -18.92
CA VAL A 64 -6.01 5.89 -19.91
C VAL A 64 -5.61 5.38 -21.30
N GLY A 65 -4.52 4.64 -21.42
CA GLY A 65 -4.05 4.06 -22.68
C GLY A 65 -5.06 3.08 -23.30
N SER A 66 -5.88 2.42 -22.47
CA SER A 66 -6.91 1.48 -22.96
C SER A 66 -8.03 2.16 -23.77
N LEU A 67 -8.18 3.48 -23.64
CA LEU A 67 -9.11 4.26 -24.47
C LEU A 67 -8.64 4.36 -25.92
N PHE A 68 -7.35 4.20 -26.17
CA PHE A 68 -6.72 4.26 -27.50
C PHE A 68 -6.35 2.87 -28.01
N CYS A 69 -5.92 1.98 -27.12
CA CYS A 69 -5.46 0.64 -27.46
C CYS A 69 -5.78 -0.35 -26.34
N THR A 70 -6.68 -1.30 -26.60
CA THR A 70 -7.08 -2.32 -25.60
C THR A 70 -5.92 -3.18 -25.10
N TRP A 71 -4.89 -3.38 -25.92
CA TRP A 71 -3.69 -4.13 -25.54
C TRP A 71 -2.93 -3.51 -24.37
N SER A 72 -3.16 -2.22 -24.07
CA SER A 72 -2.55 -1.55 -22.92
C SER A 72 -2.96 -2.16 -21.56
N LEU A 73 -4.07 -2.92 -21.52
CA LEU A 73 -4.50 -3.63 -20.31
C LEU A 73 -3.76 -4.96 -20.08
N LEU A 74 -3.02 -5.44 -21.08
CA LEU A 74 -2.33 -6.73 -21.00
C LEU A 74 -1.38 -6.84 -19.78
N PRO A 75 -0.56 -5.84 -19.43
CA PRO A 75 0.30 -5.91 -18.25
C PRO A 75 -0.50 -6.09 -16.94
N LEU A 76 -1.65 -5.43 -16.82
CA LEU A 76 -2.52 -5.55 -15.64
C LEU A 76 -3.19 -6.92 -15.58
N GLY A 77 -3.58 -7.46 -16.74
CA GLY A 77 -4.12 -8.82 -16.87
C GLY A 77 -3.10 -9.87 -16.47
N LEU A 78 -1.86 -9.77 -16.96
CA LEU A 78 -0.76 -10.68 -16.61
C LEU A 78 -0.42 -10.61 -15.12
N PHE A 79 -0.33 -9.41 -14.56
CA PHE A 79 -0.09 -9.20 -13.12
C PHE A 79 -1.20 -9.87 -12.28
N SER A 80 -2.47 -9.67 -12.67
CA SER A 80 -3.61 -10.29 -11.99
C SER A 80 -3.59 -11.81 -12.09
N LEU A 81 -3.24 -12.35 -13.26
CA LEU A 81 -3.13 -13.79 -13.48
C LEU A 81 -2.02 -14.41 -12.64
N LEU A 82 -0.85 -13.77 -12.56
CA LEU A 82 0.26 -14.25 -11.73
C LEU A 82 -0.13 -14.33 -10.25
N ILE A 83 -0.77 -13.28 -9.71
CA ILE A 83 -1.25 -13.28 -8.32
C ILE A 83 -2.29 -14.38 -8.11
N PHE A 84 -3.23 -14.52 -9.05
CA PHE A 84 -4.28 -15.52 -8.97
C PHE A 84 -3.71 -16.93 -8.92
N VAL A 85 -2.81 -17.26 -9.84
CA VAL A 85 -2.20 -18.60 -9.93
C VAL A 85 -1.37 -18.89 -8.69
N ASP A 86 -0.45 -17.99 -8.33
CA ASP A 86 0.43 -18.16 -7.17
C ASP A 86 -0.39 -18.35 -5.88
N SER A 87 -1.32 -17.45 -5.61
CA SER A 87 -2.14 -17.51 -4.39
C SER A 87 -3.08 -18.71 -4.37
N SER A 88 -3.63 -19.12 -5.53
CA SER A 88 -4.50 -20.30 -5.61
C SER A 88 -3.74 -21.59 -5.32
N ILE A 89 -2.51 -21.70 -5.83
CA ILE A 89 -1.64 -22.88 -5.60
C ILE A 89 -1.22 -22.94 -4.12
N GLN A 90 -0.70 -21.84 -3.59
CA GLN A 90 -0.21 -21.81 -2.20
C GLN A 90 -1.30 -22.09 -1.17
N ASN A 91 -2.51 -21.59 -1.40
CA ASN A 91 -3.63 -21.74 -0.47
C ASN A 91 -4.60 -22.87 -0.84
N LYS A 92 -4.36 -23.60 -1.94
CA LYS A 92 -5.23 -24.66 -2.48
C LYS A 92 -6.69 -24.20 -2.61
N SER A 93 -6.93 -22.95 -3.01
CA SER A 93 -8.26 -22.33 -3.07
C SER A 93 -8.35 -21.25 -4.13
N LEU A 94 -9.19 -21.46 -5.13
CA LEU A 94 -9.49 -20.46 -6.16
C LEU A 94 -10.13 -19.20 -5.59
N LYS A 95 -10.97 -19.35 -4.54
CA LYS A 95 -11.57 -18.21 -3.84
C LYS A 95 -10.53 -17.29 -3.24
N ILE A 96 -9.49 -17.84 -2.60
CA ILE A 96 -8.38 -17.06 -2.05
C ILE A 96 -7.59 -16.40 -3.18
N GLY A 97 -7.37 -17.09 -4.31
CA GLY A 97 -6.74 -16.52 -5.49
C GLY A 97 -7.44 -15.24 -5.98
N PHE A 98 -8.76 -15.27 -6.13
CA PHE A 98 -9.53 -14.08 -6.52
C PHE A 98 -9.45 -12.94 -5.48
N LEU A 99 -9.59 -13.27 -4.19
CA LEU A 99 -9.50 -12.28 -3.13
C LEU A 99 -8.10 -11.65 -3.05
N SER A 100 -7.07 -12.41 -3.38
CA SER A 100 -5.68 -11.93 -3.40
C SER A 100 -5.43 -10.88 -4.49
N ILE A 101 -6.08 -10.99 -5.65
CA ILE A 101 -6.03 -9.94 -6.69
C ILE A 101 -6.53 -8.62 -6.10
N ILE A 102 -7.75 -8.64 -5.53
CA ILE A 102 -8.37 -7.44 -4.96
C ILE A 102 -7.49 -6.86 -3.85
N ALA A 103 -7.01 -7.71 -2.94
CA ALA A 103 -6.15 -7.28 -1.83
C ALA A 103 -4.84 -6.65 -2.31
N SER A 104 -4.21 -7.21 -3.34
CA SER A 104 -2.95 -6.70 -3.91
C SER A 104 -3.14 -5.33 -4.57
N PHE A 105 -4.21 -5.15 -5.35
CA PHE A 105 -4.53 -3.84 -5.93
C PHE A 105 -4.84 -2.81 -4.84
N ILE A 106 -5.64 -3.14 -3.84
CA ILE A 106 -5.92 -2.25 -2.71
C ILE A 106 -4.63 -1.86 -2.00
N GLN A 107 -3.74 -2.82 -1.76
CA GLN A 107 -2.47 -2.58 -1.07
C GLN A 107 -1.55 -1.66 -1.88
N LEU A 108 -1.32 -1.96 -3.15
CA LEU A 108 -0.38 -1.22 -3.99
C LEU A 108 -0.92 0.17 -4.31
N ILE A 109 -2.19 0.28 -4.74
CA ILE A 109 -2.81 1.56 -5.07
C ILE A 109 -3.01 2.40 -3.81
N GLY A 110 -3.49 1.81 -2.71
CA GLY A 110 -3.69 2.52 -1.47
C GLY A 110 -2.38 3.13 -0.94
N TYR A 111 -1.31 2.33 -0.89
CA TYR A 111 0.01 2.83 -0.50
C TYR A 111 0.54 3.87 -1.48
N GLY A 112 0.46 3.61 -2.79
CA GLY A 112 0.93 4.52 -3.83
C GLY A 112 0.22 5.86 -3.78
N CYS A 113 -1.11 5.88 -3.64
CA CYS A 113 -1.88 7.11 -3.48
C CYS A 113 -1.45 7.89 -2.21
N GLY A 114 -1.31 7.20 -1.07
CA GLY A 114 -0.86 7.85 0.16
C GLY A 114 0.56 8.41 0.06
N PHE A 115 1.45 7.68 -0.63
CA PHE A 115 2.82 8.14 -0.88
C PHE A 115 2.85 9.38 -1.79
N LEU A 116 2.12 9.36 -2.91
CA LEU A 116 2.07 10.47 -3.88
C LEU A 116 1.42 11.72 -3.25
N ASP A 117 0.33 11.54 -2.51
CA ASP A 117 -0.35 12.63 -1.79
C ASP A 117 0.60 13.28 -0.76
N ALA A 118 1.28 12.45 0.05
CA ALA A 118 2.25 12.96 1.01
C ALA A 118 3.46 13.60 0.32
N ALA A 119 3.98 13.01 -0.75
CA ALA A 119 5.08 13.60 -1.52
C ALA A 119 4.70 14.99 -2.04
N TRP A 120 3.53 15.13 -2.63
CA TRP A 120 3.02 16.41 -3.11
C TRP A 120 2.87 17.44 -1.98
N ASN A 121 2.13 17.08 -0.94
CA ASN A 121 1.84 18.00 0.16
C ASN A 121 3.07 18.36 0.99
N ARG A 122 3.96 17.40 1.26
CA ARG A 122 5.08 17.60 2.17
C ARG A 122 6.35 18.10 1.49
N LEU A 123 6.62 17.66 0.24
CA LEU A 123 7.85 18.00 -0.47
C LEU A 123 7.63 19.20 -1.41
N VAL A 124 6.50 19.26 -2.12
CA VAL A 124 6.20 20.35 -3.06
C VAL A 124 5.54 21.52 -2.33
N LEU A 125 4.40 21.29 -1.64
CA LEU A 125 3.64 22.33 -0.97
C LEU A 125 4.19 22.69 0.42
N LYS A 126 5.20 21.96 0.93
CA LYS A 126 5.86 22.17 2.24
C LYS A 126 4.89 22.25 3.43
N LYS A 127 3.71 21.61 3.34
CA LYS A 127 2.73 21.55 4.42
C LYS A 127 3.25 20.77 5.62
N GLU A 128 2.60 20.94 6.77
CA GLU A 128 2.90 20.20 8.00
C GLU A 128 2.57 18.70 7.88
N GLU A 129 3.02 17.93 8.88
CA GLU A 129 2.77 16.49 8.95
C GLU A 129 1.28 16.20 9.09
N PHE A 130 0.77 15.27 8.30
CA PHE A 130 -0.61 14.83 8.33
C PHE A 130 -0.73 13.31 8.29
N SER A 131 -1.88 12.83 8.71
CA SER A 131 -2.25 11.41 8.68
C SER A 131 -3.73 11.31 8.35
N ALA A 132 -4.12 10.25 7.63
CA ALA A 132 -5.53 9.96 7.37
C ALA A 132 -6.26 9.35 8.59
N PHE A 133 -5.56 9.10 9.71
CA PHE A 133 -6.21 8.76 10.97
C PHE A 133 -6.73 10.01 11.68
N GLN A 134 -7.92 9.91 12.26
CA GLN A 134 -8.42 10.97 13.13
C GLN A 134 -7.52 11.06 14.38
N LYS A 135 -7.20 12.28 14.81
CA LYS A 135 -6.40 12.55 16.01
C LYS A 135 -7.07 12.10 17.33
N THR A 136 -8.32 11.65 17.26
CA THR A 136 -9.15 11.26 18.39
C THR A 136 -9.20 9.74 18.62
N PHE A 137 -8.05 9.07 18.59
CA PHE A 137 -8.00 7.63 18.87
C PHE A 137 -8.08 7.31 20.38
N TYR A 138 -7.86 8.31 21.22
CA TYR A 138 -7.94 8.24 22.67
C TYR A 138 -8.85 9.36 23.18
N LYS A 139 -10.15 9.14 23.11
CA LYS A 139 -11.13 9.81 23.95
C LYS A 139 -11.83 8.75 24.77
#